data_0c0e46d0b0a5bd007400e953d2d22575
#
_entry.id   0c0e46d0b0a5bd007400e953d2d22575
#
_cell.length_a   1.000
_cell.length_b   1.000
_cell.length_c   1.000
_cell.angle_alpha   90.00
_cell.angle_beta   90.00
_cell.angle_gamma   90.00
#
_symmetry.space_group_name_H-M   'P 1'
#
loop_
_entity.id
_entity.type
_entity.pdbx_description
1 polymer ?
#
loop_
_entity_poly.entity_id
_entity_poly.type
_entity_poly.pdbx_seq_one_letter_code
_entity_poly.pdbx_strand_id
1 'polypeptide(L)'
;MTYAEERVAAEMGRAMLALYRAGMQVRVWPDPLNGRASARIVAGPSAKRRARRPHSVTGAGDSPLKAIYAAVERLNERSGAIVVSLD
;
A
#
# COMPACT_ATOMS: atom_id res chain seq x y z
N MET A 1 -19.05 -2.48 14.93
CA MET A 1 -17.89 -3.07 14.26
C MET A 1 -17.58 -4.42 14.87
N THR A 2 -17.34 -5.44 14.05
CA THR A 2 -16.99 -6.76 14.53
C THR A 2 -15.51 -6.84 14.92
N TYR A 3 -15.15 -7.87 15.67
CA TYR A 3 -13.74 -8.11 16.03
C TYR A 3 -12.85 -8.27 14.79
N ALA A 4 -13.35 -8.97 13.77
CA ALA A 4 -12.59 -9.16 12.52
C ALA A 4 -12.37 -7.83 11.80
N GLU A 5 -13.37 -6.95 11.77
CA GLU A 5 -13.24 -5.62 11.17
C GLU A 5 -12.25 -4.75 11.94
N GLU A 6 -12.24 -4.84 13.26
CA GLU A 6 -11.28 -4.11 14.09
C GLU A 6 -9.84 -4.57 13.83
N ARG A 7 -9.63 -5.87 13.65
CA ARG A 7 -8.31 -6.40 13.30
C ARG A 7 -7.85 -5.88 11.95
N VAL A 8 -8.72 -5.92 10.95
CA VAL A 8 -8.40 -5.42 9.61
C VAL A 8 -8.07 -3.94 9.67
N ALA A 9 -8.86 -3.15 10.40
CA ALA A 9 -8.60 -1.72 10.56
C ALA A 9 -7.25 -1.46 11.22
N ALA A 10 -6.88 -2.23 12.24
CA ALA A 10 -5.60 -2.09 12.91
C ALA A 10 -4.42 -2.44 11.98
N GLU A 11 -4.55 -3.51 11.19
CA GLU A 11 -3.53 -3.90 10.23
C GLU A 11 -3.38 -2.88 9.10
N MET A 12 -4.50 -2.33 8.61
CA MET A 12 -4.47 -1.26 7.62
C MET A 12 -3.78 -0.02 8.18
N GLY A 13 -4.07 0.33 9.43
CA GLY A 13 -3.42 1.46 10.09
C GLY A 13 -1.90 1.28 10.19
N ARG A 14 -1.44 0.09 10.53
CA ARG A 14 -0.01 -0.21 10.58
C ARG A 14 0.64 -0.12 9.20
N ALA A 15 -0.01 -0.66 8.18
CA ALA A 15 0.49 -0.59 6.81
C ALA A 15 0.58 0.85 6.32
N MET A 16 -0.46 1.64 6.56
CA MET A 16 -0.49 3.05 6.17
C MET A 16 0.57 3.86 6.91
N LEU A 17 0.79 3.57 8.20
CA LEU A 17 1.83 4.24 8.97
C LEU A 17 3.23 3.89 8.44
N ALA A 18 3.47 2.63 8.08
CA ALA A 18 4.74 2.22 7.50
C ALA A 18 5.00 2.94 6.18
N LEU A 19 3.98 3.08 5.34
CA LEU A 19 4.08 3.83 4.09
C LEU A 19 4.34 5.31 4.34
N TYR A 20 3.64 5.90 5.29
CA TYR A 20 3.86 7.29 5.67
C TYR A 20 5.30 7.53 6.12
N ARG A 21 5.84 6.64 6.96
CA ARG A 21 7.22 6.75 7.43
C ARG A 21 8.25 6.62 6.30
N ALA A 22 7.89 5.88 5.25
CA ALA A 22 8.73 5.74 4.06
C ALA A 22 8.58 6.91 3.08
N GLY A 23 7.78 7.92 3.41
CA GLY A 23 7.54 9.07 2.53
C GLY A 23 6.58 8.76 1.39
N MET A 24 5.73 7.75 1.54
CA MET A 24 4.78 7.33 0.53
C MET A 24 3.36 7.72 0.91
N GLN A 25 2.53 7.89 -0.11
CA GLN A 25 1.09 8.09 0.05
C GLN A 25 0.37 6.88 -0.52
N VAL A 26 -0.74 6.51 0.09
CA VAL A 26 -1.54 5.39 -0.39
C VAL A 26 -2.98 5.83 -0.57
N ARG A 27 -3.58 5.39 -1.68
CA ARG A 27 -5.00 5.53 -1.95
C ARG A 27 -5.59 4.16 -2.12
N VAL A 28 -6.76 3.95 -1.57
CA VAL A 28 -7.48 2.69 -1.67
C VAL A 28 -8.90 3.00 -2.14
N TRP A 29 -9.40 2.23 -3.10
CA TRP A 29 -10.76 2.40 -3.58
C TRP A 29 -11.36 1.04 -3.92
N PRO A 30 -12.68 0.90 -3.77
CA PRO A 30 -13.36 -0.32 -4.19
C PRO A 30 -13.44 -0.39 -5.71
N ASP A 31 -13.43 -1.61 -6.23
CA ASP A 31 -13.72 -1.87 -7.64
C ASP A 31 -15.09 -2.53 -7.71
N PRO A 32 -16.16 -1.76 -7.95
CA PRO A 32 -17.52 -2.29 -7.92
C PRO A 32 -17.81 -3.29 -9.04
N LEU A 33 -17.05 -3.25 -10.12
CA LEU A 33 -17.27 -4.17 -11.25
C LEU A 33 -16.78 -5.58 -10.94
N ASN A 34 -15.72 -5.69 -10.16
CA ASN A 34 -15.10 -6.98 -9.86
C ASN A 34 -15.26 -7.43 -8.41
N GLY A 35 -15.93 -6.64 -7.57
CA GLY A 35 -16.05 -6.93 -6.15
C GLY A 35 -14.71 -6.97 -5.42
N ARG A 36 -13.70 -6.29 -5.97
CA ARG A 36 -12.34 -6.24 -5.43
C ARG A 36 -11.99 -4.83 -4.99
N ALA A 37 -10.83 -4.67 -4.42
CA ALA A 37 -10.29 -3.36 -4.07
C ALA A 37 -8.96 -3.14 -4.79
N SER A 38 -8.64 -1.90 -5.04
CA SER A 38 -7.35 -1.50 -5.60
C SER A 38 -6.68 -0.51 -4.67
N ALA A 39 -5.35 -0.56 -4.62
CA ALA A 39 -4.56 0.37 -3.84
C ALA A 39 -3.46 0.93 -4.73
N ARG A 40 -3.20 2.22 -4.62
CA ARG A 40 -2.13 2.90 -5.34
C ARG A 40 -1.21 3.57 -4.33
N ILE A 41 0.07 3.27 -4.45
CA ILE A 41 1.11 3.88 -3.63
C ILE A 41 1.86 4.87 -4.51
N VAL A 42 1.98 6.11 -4.05
CA VAL A 42 2.64 7.19 -4.79
C VAL A 42 3.78 7.72 -3.93
N ALA A 43 4.92 7.96 -4.56
CA ALA A 43 6.07 8.57 -3.89
C ALA A 43 5.74 10.00 -3.46
N GLY A 44 5.97 10.32 -2.19
CA GLY A 44 5.82 11.66 -1.67
C GLY A 44 6.97 12.57 -2.11
N PRO A 45 6.88 13.89 -1.83
CA PRO A 45 7.89 14.85 -2.25
C PRO A 45 9.31 14.54 -1.78
N SER A 46 9.44 13.99 -0.57
CA SER A 46 10.75 13.63 -0.02
C SER A 46 11.38 12.41 -0.70
N ALA A 47 10.58 11.56 -1.31
CA ALA A 47 11.05 10.38 -2.01
C ALA A 47 11.56 10.68 -3.42
N LYS A 48 11.22 11.84 -3.98
CA LYS A 48 11.64 12.23 -5.34
C LYS A 48 13.15 12.38 -5.49
N ARG A 49 13.87 12.59 -4.42
CA ARG A 49 15.31 12.75 -4.46
C ARG A 49 16.07 11.44 -4.62
N ARG A 50 15.38 10.32 -4.48
CA ARG A 50 15.98 8.99 -4.68
C ARG A 50 15.57 8.48 -6.05
N ALA A 51 16.38 8.77 -7.03
CA ALA A 51 16.07 8.69 -8.45
C ALA A 51 15.68 7.33 -9.02
N ARG A 52 15.69 6.25 -8.22
CA ARG A 52 15.42 4.90 -8.71
C ARG A 52 14.15 4.25 -8.18
N ARG A 53 13.38 4.97 -7.37
CA ARG A 53 12.11 4.46 -6.87
C ARG A 53 11.01 4.67 -7.90
N PRO A 54 10.13 3.69 -8.11
CA PRO A 54 8.98 3.91 -8.97
C PRO A 54 8.12 5.04 -8.41
N HIS A 55 7.59 5.89 -9.29
CA HIS A 55 6.75 7.01 -8.88
C HIS A 55 5.39 6.55 -8.35
N SER A 56 4.89 5.44 -8.86
CA SER A 56 3.67 4.85 -8.36
C SER A 56 3.61 3.37 -8.68
N VAL A 57 2.94 2.63 -7.82
CA VAL A 57 2.61 1.22 -8.05
C VAL A 57 1.16 1.00 -7.68
N THR A 58 0.53 0.04 -8.32
CA THR A 58 -0.86 -0.32 -8.05
C THR A 58 -0.93 -1.79 -7.69
N GLY A 59 -1.73 -2.11 -6.69
CA GLY A 59 -2.04 -3.47 -6.31
C GLY A 59 -3.53 -3.68 -6.22
N ALA A 60 -3.97 -4.92 -6.35
CA ALA A 60 -5.37 -5.27 -6.25
C ALA A 60 -5.52 -6.52 -5.37
N GLY A 61 -6.68 -6.67 -4.76
CA GLY A 61 -6.97 -7.81 -3.92
C GLY A 61 -8.46 -7.89 -3.60
N ASP A 62 -8.84 -8.95 -2.90
CA ASP A 62 -10.23 -9.18 -2.52
C ASP A 62 -10.70 -8.25 -1.41
N SER A 63 -9.79 -7.53 -0.78
CA SER A 63 -10.09 -6.57 0.27
C SER A 63 -9.11 -5.39 0.17
N PRO A 64 -9.44 -4.24 0.79
CA PRO A 64 -8.51 -3.11 0.83
C PRO A 64 -7.15 -3.47 1.41
N LEU A 65 -7.10 -4.28 2.46
CA LEU A 65 -5.84 -4.68 3.09
C LEU A 65 -4.99 -5.51 2.12
N LYS A 66 -5.59 -6.48 1.43
CA LYS A 66 -4.87 -7.30 0.45
C LYS A 66 -4.38 -6.47 -0.73
N ALA A 67 -5.15 -5.46 -1.14
CA ALA A 67 -4.74 -4.54 -2.20
C ALA A 67 -3.50 -3.74 -1.78
N ILE A 68 -3.47 -3.27 -0.54
CA ILE A 68 -2.31 -2.56 0.01
C ILE A 68 -1.07 -3.47 0.04
N TYR A 69 -1.22 -4.69 0.52
CA TYR A 69 -0.12 -5.65 0.57
C TYR A 69 0.43 -5.97 -0.84
N ALA A 70 -0.46 -6.14 -1.81
CA ALA A 70 -0.06 -6.39 -3.19
C ALA A 70 0.71 -5.20 -3.76
N ALA A 71 0.27 -3.98 -3.46
CA ALA A 71 0.95 -2.77 -3.91
C ALA A 71 2.33 -2.63 -3.26
N VAL A 72 2.46 -2.91 -1.96
CA VAL A 72 3.74 -2.87 -1.24
C VAL A 72 4.71 -3.90 -1.81
N GLU A 73 4.24 -5.11 -2.05
CA GLU A 73 5.07 -6.17 -2.65
C GLU A 73 5.59 -5.73 -4.01
N ARG A 74 4.73 -5.15 -4.84
CA ARG A 74 5.14 -4.66 -6.15
C ARG A 74 6.13 -3.50 -6.06
N LEU A 75 5.94 -2.61 -5.08
CA LEU A 75 6.88 -1.52 -4.85
C LEU A 75 8.27 -2.05 -4.50
N ASN A 76 8.34 -3.02 -3.58
CA ASN A 76 9.59 -3.61 -3.15
C ASN A 76 10.28 -4.35 -4.31
N GLU A 77 9.52 -5.10 -5.10
CA GLU A 77 10.06 -5.80 -6.28
C GLU A 77 10.67 -4.83 -7.28
N ARG A 78 9.95 -3.76 -7.62
CA ARG A 78 10.42 -2.79 -8.59
C ARG A 78 11.62 -2.00 -8.10
N SER A 79 11.70 -1.78 -6.79
CA SER A 79 12.82 -1.06 -6.19
C SER A 79 14.07 -1.91 -6.03
N GLY A 80 13.94 -3.24 -6.15
CA GLY A 80 15.04 -4.16 -5.93
C GLY A 80 15.51 -4.27 -4.49
N ALA A 81 14.75 -3.70 -3.55
CA ALA A 81 15.06 -3.71 -2.12
C ALA A 81 13.78 -3.53 -1.33
N ILE A 82 13.81 -3.90 -0.06
CA ILE A 82 12.67 -3.67 0.83
C ILE A 82 12.60 -2.19 1.19
N VAL A 83 11.69 -1.47 0.53
CA VAL A 83 11.45 -0.05 0.79
C VAL A 83 10.49 0.11 1.97
N VAL A 84 9.47 -0.75 2.04
CA VAL A 84 8.47 -0.75 3.09
C VAL A 84 8.36 -2.15 3.66
N SER A 85 8.54 -2.27 4.97
CA SER A 85 8.34 -3.53 5.68
C SER A 85 7.02 -3.43 6.45
N LEU A 86 6.16 -4.43 6.27
CA LEU A 86 4.88 -4.51 6.96
C LEU A 86 4.91 -5.46 8.17
N ASP A 87 6.04 -6.06 8.41
CA ASP A 87 6.23 -6.98 9.54
C ASP A 87 6.47 -6.25 10.85
#